data_d3d8bfdf169e05e9988d2b24cf054de3
#
_entry.id   d3d8bfdf169e05e9988d2b24cf054de3
#
_cell.length_a   1.000
_cell.length_b   1.000
_cell.length_c   1.000
_cell.angle_alpha   90.00
_cell.angle_beta   90.00
_cell.angle_gamma   90.00
#
_symmetry.space_group_name_H-M   'P 1'
#
loop_
_entity.id
_entity.type
_entity.pdbx_description
1 polymer ?
#
loop_
_entity_poly.entity_id
_entity_poly.type
_entity_poly.pdbx_seq_one_letter_code
_entity_poly.pdbx_strand_id
1 'polypeptide(L)'
;KNGVYQNRKSIKFHDYCKGVSAGEVRGKSFDGTARKAVDIAIKTYTWHYKIVPIDPTHSVDIKNTMQSYKPEKISENKKVTSDYNAVKNIWMESYKGNIFAAGYGAGDYNSSGKNGGRLMQNGCRYLVDKKKYSFYQCLHYYYDYSIDGSTGGPLRFFDNNKIDLGK
;
A
#
# COMPACT_ATOMS: atom_id res chain seq x y z
N LYS A 1 -19.44 27.00 -0.47
CA LYS A 1 -20.17 25.78 -0.92
C LYS A 1 -19.69 24.65 -0.03
N ASN A 2 -20.50 24.23 0.94
CA ASN A 2 -20.20 23.14 1.85
C ASN A 2 -20.22 21.82 1.05
N GLY A 3 -19.05 21.29 0.75
CA GLY A 3 -18.91 19.97 0.14
C GLY A 3 -19.38 18.92 1.14
N VAL A 4 -20.66 18.58 1.12
CA VAL A 4 -21.20 17.52 1.93
C VAL A 4 -20.67 16.20 1.36
N TYR A 5 -19.83 15.48 2.12
CA TYR A 5 -19.43 14.12 1.75
C TYR A 5 -20.65 13.21 1.73
N GLN A 6 -21.06 12.79 0.54
CA GLN A 6 -22.13 11.81 0.38
C GLN A 6 -21.59 10.40 0.70
N ASN A 7 -22.41 9.57 1.34
CA ASN A 7 -22.12 8.16 1.60
C ASN A 7 -20.87 7.86 2.46
N ARG A 8 -20.64 8.62 3.53
CA ARG A 8 -19.60 8.26 4.51
C ARG A 8 -19.89 6.88 5.13
N LYS A 9 -18.85 6.05 5.22
CA LYS A 9 -18.91 4.73 5.83
C LYS A 9 -17.76 4.53 6.80
N SER A 10 -18.02 3.98 7.97
CA SER A 10 -16.98 3.46 8.86
C SER A 10 -16.72 2.01 8.48
N ILE A 11 -15.46 1.70 8.14
CA ILE A 11 -15.05 0.37 7.68
C ILE A 11 -13.86 -0.07 8.53
N LYS A 12 -13.85 -1.33 8.97
CA LYS A 12 -12.70 -1.89 9.70
C LYS A 12 -11.44 -1.82 8.84
N PHE A 13 -10.31 -1.42 9.42
CA PHE A 13 -9.06 -1.14 8.70
C PHE A 13 -8.65 -2.24 7.71
N HIS A 14 -8.58 -3.48 8.17
CA HIS A 14 -8.17 -4.60 7.30
C HIS A 14 -9.20 -4.94 6.22
N ASP A 15 -10.50 -4.74 6.49
CA ASP A 15 -11.55 -4.97 5.49
C ASP A 15 -11.50 -3.87 4.41
N TYR A 16 -11.22 -2.63 4.83
CA TYR A 16 -10.96 -1.54 3.88
C TYR A 16 -9.75 -1.85 2.99
N CYS A 17 -8.59 -2.18 3.58
CA CYS A 17 -7.37 -2.46 2.81
C CYS A 17 -7.53 -3.63 1.84
N LYS A 18 -8.24 -4.71 2.23
CA LYS A 18 -8.59 -5.82 1.32
C LYS A 18 -9.48 -5.36 0.16
N GLY A 19 -10.48 -4.54 0.45
CA GLY A 19 -11.35 -3.98 -0.58
C GLY A 19 -10.60 -3.07 -1.56
N VAL A 20 -9.61 -2.32 -1.07
CA VAL A 20 -8.70 -1.52 -1.91
C VAL A 20 -7.81 -2.43 -2.74
N SER A 21 -7.18 -3.45 -2.16
CA SER A 21 -6.37 -4.44 -2.90
C SER A 21 -7.17 -5.06 -4.05
N ALA A 22 -8.41 -5.44 -3.81
CA ALA A 22 -9.30 -5.98 -4.84
C ALA A 22 -9.65 -4.97 -5.94
N GLY A 23 -9.76 -3.69 -5.60
CA GLY A 23 -10.09 -2.62 -6.54
C GLY A 23 -8.92 -2.14 -7.38
N GLU A 24 -7.73 -2.03 -6.76
CA GLU A 24 -6.52 -1.50 -7.37
C GLU A 24 -5.79 -2.53 -8.21
N VAL A 25 -5.65 -3.76 -7.70
CA VAL A 25 -4.83 -4.79 -8.32
C VAL A 25 -5.71 -5.73 -9.15
N ARG A 26 -5.97 -5.33 -10.38
CA ARG A 26 -6.83 -6.07 -11.30
C ARG A 26 -6.06 -7.16 -12.05
N GLY A 27 -6.73 -8.29 -12.23
CA GLY A 27 -6.28 -9.40 -13.08
C GLY A 27 -5.67 -10.58 -12.32
N LYS A 28 -5.93 -11.78 -12.88
CA LYS A 28 -5.44 -13.07 -12.33
C LYS A 28 -3.91 -13.21 -12.35
N SER A 29 -3.24 -12.41 -13.18
CA SER A 29 -1.78 -12.45 -13.33
C SER A 29 -1.02 -11.60 -12.31
N PHE A 30 -1.76 -10.79 -11.50
CA PHE A 30 -1.16 -9.96 -10.47
C PHE A 30 -1.45 -10.60 -9.11
N ASP A 31 -0.64 -11.55 -8.71
CA ASP A 31 -0.81 -12.30 -7.48
C ASP A 31 0.54 -12.56 -6.77
N GLY A 32 0.47 -13.18 -5.62
CA GLY A 32 1.63 -13.62 -4.87
C GLY A 32 2.52 -12.47 -4.40
N THR A 33 3.81 -12.54 -4.73
CA THR A 33 4.84 -11.65 -4.19
C THR A 33 4.60 -10.17 -4.56
N ALA A 34 4.23 -9.88 -5.80
CA ALA A 34 3.98 -8.52 -6.24
C ALA A 34 2.75 -7.91 -5.54
N ARG A 35 1.67 -8.69 -5.37
CA ARG A 35 0.48 -8.26 -4.63
C ARG A 35 0.82 -7.95 -3.17
N LYS A 36 1.61 -8.80 -2.51
CA LYS A 36 2.03 -8.59 -1.11
C LYS A 36 2.75 -7.25 -0.91
N ALA A 37 3.61 -6.86 -1.86
CA ALA A 37 4.25 -5.53 -1.83
C ALA A 37 3.22 -4.41 -1.93
N VAL A 38 2.28 -4.50 -2.88
CA VAL A 38 1.20 -3.51 -3.05
C VAL A 38 0.30 -3.46 -1.80
N ASP A 39 -0.03 -4.60 -1.20
CA ASP A 39 -0.87 -4.68 -0.01
C ASP A 39 -0.22 -4.00 1.20
N ILE A 40 1.09 -4.11 1.37
CA ILE A 40 1.83 -3.38 2.42
C ILE A 40 1.81 -1.87 2.12
N ALA A 41 2.00 -1.46 0.87
CA ALA A 41 1.91 -0.04 0.49
C ALA A 41 0.50 0.52 0.73
N ILE A 42 -0.56 -0.21 0.35
CA ILE A 42 -1.96 0.15 0.64
C ILE A 42 -2.18 0.35 2.14
N LYS A 43 -1.72 -0.58 2.98
CA LYS A 43 -1.86 -0.48 4.44
C LYS A 43 -1.14 0.75 5.00
N THR A 44 0.10 0.97 4.59
CA THR A 44 0.91 2.10 5.05
C THR A 44 0.28 3.43 4.64
N TYR A 45 -0.18 3.54 3.39
CA TYR A 45 -0.91 4.71 2.89
C TYR A 45 -2.21 4.95 3.67
N THR A 46 -3.02 3.91 3.85
CA THR A 46 -4.27 3.99 4.62
C THR A 46 -4.01 4.39 6.08
N TRP A 47 -2.97 3.83 6.70
CA TRP A 47 -2.60 4.14 8.08
C TRP A 47 -2.10 5.58 8.24
N HIS A 48 -1.34 6.08 7.27
CA HIS A 48 -0.94 7.48 7.25
C HIS A 48 -2.16 8.41 7.33
N TYR A 49 -3.16 8.20 6.48
CA TYR A 49 -4.36 9.05 6.48
C TYR A 49 -5.31 8.80 7.66
N LYS A 50 -5.17 7.69 8.35
CA LYS A 50 -5.83 7.50 9.64
C LYS A 50 -5.21 8.37 10.74
N ILE A 51 -3.90 8.61 10.68
CA ILE A 51 -3.17 9.48 11.61
C ILE A 51 -3.33 10.96 11.20
N VAL A 52 -3.30 11.24 9.91
CA VAL A 52 -3.42 12.58 9.33
C VAL A 52 -4.63 12.61 8.39
N PRO A 53 -5.87 12.72 8.93
CA PRO A 53 -7.08 12.69 8.13
C PRO A 53 -7.12 13.80 7.09
N ILE A 54 -7.68 13.51 5.91
CA ILE A 54 -7.86 14.52 4.86
C ILE A 54 -8.79 15.65 5.29
N ASP A 55 -9.80 15.30 6.05
CA ASP A 55 -10.75 16.27 6.60
C ASP A 55 -11.12 15.87 8.02
N PRO A 56 -10.35 16.30 9.03
CA PRO A 56 -10.61 15.99 10.42
C PRO A 56 -11.91 16.64 10.93
N THR A 57 -12.31 17.78 10.37
CA THR A 57 -13.54 18.49 10.74
C THR A 57 -14.79 17.66 10.46
N HIS A 58 -14.77 16.89 9.37
CA HIS A 58 -15.88 16.01 8.99
C HIS A 58 -15.58 14.53 9.28
N SER A 59 -14.53 14.22 10.05
CA SER A 59 -14.13 12.84 10.37
C SER A 59 -13.94 11.96 9.11
N VAL A 60 -13.28 12.51 8.07
CA VAL A 60 -12.97 11.81 6.84
C VAL A 60 -11.48 11.50 6.78
N ASP A 61 -11.11 10.23 7.00
CA ASP A 61 -9.73 9.78 6.92
C ASP A 61 -9.24 9.79 5.47
N ILE A 62 -10.01 9.21 4.54
CA ILE A 62 -9.61 9.00 3.14
C ILE A 62 -10.80 9.07 2.19
N LYS A 63 -10.57 9.48 0.94
CA LYS A 63 -11.59 9.58 -0.13
C LYS A 63 -11.44 8.45 -1.15
N ASN A 64 -12.54 8.01 -1.75
CA ASN A 64 -12.54 7.00 -2.82
C ASN A 64 -11.73 7.41 -4.06
N THR A 65 -11.51 8.71 -4.27
CA THR A 65 -10.67 9.21 -5.36
C THR A 65 -9.18 8.94 -5.16
N MET A 66 -8.77 8.59 -3.94
CA MET A 66 -7.38 8.32 -3.58
C MET A 66 -7.03 6.84 -3.61
N GLN A 67 -8.02 5.98 -3.30
CA GLN A 67 -7.88 4.53 -3.33
C GLN A 67 -9.17 3.90 -3.89
N SER A 68 -9.04 2.95 -4.81
CA SER A 68 -10.18 2.28 -5.43
C SER A 68 -10.74 1.18 -4.52
N TYR A 69 -11.62 1.54 -3.58
CA TYR A 69 -12.27 0.57 -2.69
C TYR A 69 -13.39 -0.19 -3.40
N LYS A 70 -13.22 -1.49 -3.61
CA LYS A 70 -14.18 -2.39 -4.31
C LYS A 70 -14.30 -3.74 -3.60
N PRO A 71 -14.96 -3.80 -2.44
CA PRO A 71 -15.06 -5.02 -1.63
C PRO A 71 -15.79 -6.16 -2.34
N GLU A 72 -16.72 -5.85 -3.25
CA GLU A 72 -17.43 -6.84 -4.07
C GLU A 72 -16.49 -7.68 -4.93
N LYS A 73 -15.32 -7.15 -5.27
CA LYS A 73 -14.31 -7.85 -6.08
C LYS A 73 -13.44 -8.83 -5.31
N ILE A 74 -13.53 -8.86 -3.98
CA ILE A 74 -12.77 -9.82 -3.16
C ILE A 74 -13.17 -11.27 -3.52
N SER A 75 -14.47 -11.52 -3.76
CA SER A 75 -14.97 -12.84 -4.13
C SER A 75 -14.55 -13.30 -5.53
N GLU A 76 -14.25 -12.35 -6.42
CA GLU A 76 -13.83 -12.65 -7.80
C GLU A 76 -12.40 -13.21 -7.87
N ASN A 77 -11.57 -12.94 -6.86
CA ASN A 77 -10.19 -13.41 -6.81
C ASN A 77 -9.77 -13.85 -5.39
N LYS A 78 -9.85 -15.17 -5.16
CA LYS A 78 -9.50 -15.78 -3.86
C LYS A 78 -8.06 -15.45 -3.39
N LYS A 79 -7.15 -15.17 -4.32
CA LYS A 79 -5.75 -14.78 -4.00
C LYS A 79 -5.65 -13.42 -3.32
N VAL A 80 -6.59 -12.50 -3.50
CA VAL A 80 -6.64 -11.23 -2.77
C VAL A 80 -6.61 -11.48 -1.27
N THR A 81 -7.48 -12.35 -0.79
CA THR A 81 -7.57 -12.66 0.64
C THR A 81 -6.33 -13.39 1.15
N SER A 82 -5.83 -14.40 0.43
CA SER A 82 -4.66 -15.17 0.86
C SER A 82 -3.39 -14.34 0.88
N ASP A 83 -3.13 -13.54 -0.16
CA ASP A 83 -1.95 -12.69 -0.26
C ASP A 83 -1.97 -11.58 0.79
N TYR A 84 -3.13 -10.92 0.97
CA TYR A 84 -3.31 -9.92 2.01
C TYR A 84 -3.09 -10.51 3.43
N ASN A 85 -3.69 -11.66 3.71
CA ASN A 85 -3.54 -12.31 5.02
C ASN A 85 -2.09 -12.71 5.31
N ALA A 86 -1.30 -13.06 4.30
CA ALA A 86 0.12 -13.37 4.46
C ALA A 86 0.95 -12.16 4.93
N VAL A 87 0.50 -10.94 4.69
CA VAL A 87 1.22 -9.70 5.06
C VAL A 87 0.43 -8.77 5.97
N LYS A 88 -0.77 -9.14 6.42
CA LYS A 88 -1.62 -8.27 7.24
C LYS A 88 -0.94 -7.77 8.52
N ASN A 89 -0.04 -8.57 9.08
CA ASN A 89 0.69 -8.28 10.32
C ASN A 89 2.07 -7.63 10.07
N ILE A 90 2.45 -7.38 8.82
CA ILE A 90 3.72 -6.73 8.48
C ILE A 90 3.46 -5.24 8.29
N TRP A 91 4.17 -4.39 9.01
CA TRP A 91 4.09 -2.93 8.94
C TRP A 91 5.38 -2.36 8.36
N MET A 92 5.24 -1.28 7.62
CA MET A 92 6.35 -0.58 6.98
C MET A 92 6.43 0.86 7.51
N GLU A 93 7.60 1.26 7.94
CA GLU A 93 7.90 2.60 8.43
C GLU A 93 9.11 3.20 7.70
N SER A 94 9.22 4.51 7.73
CA SER A 94 10.42 5.22 7.29
C SER A 94 11.63 4.88 8.18
N TYR A 95 12.83 5.23 7.74
CA TYR A 95 14.05 5.08 8.55
C TYR A 95 13.93 5.71 9.94
N LYS A 96 13.23 6.83 10.05
CA LYS A 96 13.00 7.55 11.32
C LYS A 96 11.87 6.95 12.17
N GLY A 97 11.26 5.85 11.76
CA GLY A 97 10.16 5.21 12.50
C GLY A 97 8.80 5.89 12.33
N ASN A 98 8.62 6.67 11.28
CA ASN A 98 7.34 7.34 11.00
C ASN A 98 6.54 6.56 9.94
N ILE A 99 5.22 6.54 10.10
CA ILE A 99 4.31 6.15 9.02
C ILE A 99 4.27 7.29 8.00
N PHE A 100 4.37 6.94 6.74
CA PHE A 100 4.39 7.88 5.62
C PHE A 100 3.32 7.54 4.57
N ALA A 101 3.00 8.51 3.71
CA ALA A 101 2.05 8.31 2.61
C ALA A 101 2.69 7.46 1.49
N ALA A 102 2.75 6.15 1.68
CA ALA A 102 3.32 5.20 0.73
C ALA A 102 2.53 5.17 -0.58
N GLY A 103 2.76 6.15 -1.45
CA GLY A 103 2.08 6.29 -2.73
C GLY A 103 2.30 5.07 -3.65
N TYR A 104 1.28 4.71 -4.44
CA TYR A 104 1.37 3.63 -5.43
C TYR A 104 0.49 3.95 -6.65
N GLY A 105 0.66 3.20 -7.74
CA GLY A 105 -0.12 3.39 -8.96
C GLY A 105 0.15 2.34 -10.03
N ALA A 106 -0.59 2.40 -11.13
CA ALA A 106 -0.57 1.37 -12.18
C ALA A 106 0.69 1.38 -13.08
N GLY A 107 1.59 2.34 -12.93
CA GLY A 107 2.74 2.58 -13.82
C GLY A 107 3.69 1.39 -13.97
N ASP A 108 4.49 1.46 -15.03
CA ASP A 108 5.51 0.47 -15.37
C ASP A 108 6.81 0.68 -14.59
N TYR A 109 7.76 -0.25 -14.75
CA TYR A 109 9.06 -0.24 -14.08
C TYR A 109 9.79 1.10 -14.16
N ASN A 110 9.76 1.76 -15.31
CA ASN A 110 10.46 3.04 -15.55
C ASN A 110 9.65 4.27 -15.13
N SER A 111 8.38 4.13 -14.72
CA SER A 111 7.49 5.28 -14.48
C SER A 111 7.83 6.08 -13.22
N SER A 112 8.40 5.44 -12.18
CA SER A 112 8.86 6.11 -10.97
C SER A 112 10.37 5.89 -10.77
N GLY A 113 10.88 4.73 -11.17
CA GLY A 113 12.27 4.36 -10.98
C GLY A 113 12.59 3.97 -9.53
N LYS A 114 13.88 3.66 -9.32
CA LYS A 114 14.41 3.36 -7.98
C LYS A 114 14.34 4.62 -7.10
N ASN A 115 13.94 4.42 -5.85
CA ASN A 115 13.83 5.51 -4.85
C ASN A 115 12.82 6.62 -5.24
N GLY A 116 11.88 6.33 -6.15
CA GLY A 116 10.93 7.31 -6.65
C GLY A 116 9.83 7.72 -5.66
N GLY A 117 9.76 7.10 -4.48
CA GLY A 117 8.76 7.39 -3.45
C GLY A 117 7.35 6.86 -3.78
N ARG A 118 7.19 6.18 -4.91
CA ARG A 118 5.91 5.65 -5.37
C ARG A 118 6.06 4.26 -6.00
N LEU A 119 5.39 3.26 -5.45
CA LEU A 119 5.39 1.90 -5.99
C LEU A 119 4.58 1.84 -7.28
N MET A 120 5.19 1.39 -8.36
CA MET A 120 4.52 1.11 -9.63
C MET A 120 4.08 -0.35 -9.67
N GLN A 121 2.77 -0.59 -9.80
CA GLN A 121 2.20 -1.94 -9.71
C GLN A 121 2.79 -2.86 -10.79
N ASN A 122 2.74 -2.46 -12.08
CA ASN A 122 3.34 -3.24 -13.16
C ASN A 122 4.87 -3.33 -13.04
N GLY A 123 5.50 -2.26 -12.53
CA GLY A 123 6.93 -2.25 -12.23
C GLY A 123 7.30 -3.24 -11.13
N CYS A 124 6.53 -3.32 -10.07
CA CYS A 124 6.71 -4.31 -9.01
C CYS A 124 6.58 -5.74 -9.57
N ARG A 125 5.58 -6.00 -10.40
CA ARG A 125 5.45 -7.28 -11.09
C ARG A 125 6.68 -7.60 -11.95
N TYR A 126 7.20 -6.64 -12.70
CA TYR A 126 8.43 -6.81 -13.48
C TYR A 126 9.62 -7.19 -12.58
N LEU A 127 9.80 -6.50 -11.45
CA LEU A 127 10.85 -6.80 -10.46
C LEU A 127 10.75 -8.23 -9.94
N VAL A 128 9.54 -8.69 -9.60
CA VAL A 128 9.30 -10.06 -9.14
C VAL A 128 9.56 -11.07 -10.26
N ASP A 129 8.96 -10.87 -11.43
CA ASP A 129 8.98 -11.87 -12.52
C ASP A 129 10.37 -11.99 -13.16
N LYS A 130 11.03 -10.85 -13.43
CA LYS A 130 12.30 -10.79 -14.18
C LYS A 130 13.52 -10.69 -13.28
N LYS A 131 13.45 -9.97 -12.17
CA LYS A 131 14.57 -9.76 -11.25
C LYS A 131 14.54 -10.67 -10.03
N LYS A 132 13.45 -11.46 -9.86
CA LYS A 132 13.26 -12.39 -8.74
C LYS A 132 13.27 -11.71 -7.35
N TYR A 133 12.82 -10.46 -7.30
CA TYR A 133 12.74 -9.73 -6.06
C TYR A 133 11.65 -10.29 -5.14
N SER A 134 11.95 -10.35 -3.85
CA SER A 134 10.93 -10.53 -2.81
C SER A 134 10.05 -9.29 -2.71
N PHE A 135 8.92 -9.38 -2.01
CA PHE A 135 8.07 -8.20 -1.79
C PHE A 135 8.79 -7.12 -0.95
N TYR A 136 9.67 -7.49 -0.02
CA TYR A 136 10.53 -6.54 0.71
C TYR A 136 11.46 -5.79 -0.24
N GLN A 137 12.16 -6.50 -1.11
CA GLN A 137 13.07 -5.88 -2.09
C GLN A 137 12.33 -4.96 -3.07
N CYS A 138 11.08 -5.28 -3.43
CA CYS A 138 10.25 -4.38 -4.22
C CYS A 138 9.93 -3.08 -3.46
N LEU A 139 9.59 -3.16 -2.17
CA LEU A 139 9.31 -2.01 -1.34
C LEU A 139 10.57 -1.14 -1.14
N HIS A 140 11.70 -1.76 -0.81
CA HIS A 140 12.99 -1.08 -0.74
C HIS A 140 13.35 -0.38 -2.05
N TYR A 141 13.13 -1.04 -3.19
CA TYR A 141 13.41 -0.45 -4.50
C TYR A 141 12.71 0.89 -4.71
N TYR A 142 11.45 1.01 -4.31
CA TYR A 142 10.65 2.21 -4.57
C TYR A 142 10.75 3.27 -3.48
N TYR A 143 10.92 2.87 -2.22
CA TYR A 143 10.77 3.80 -1.10
C TYR A 143 12.04 4.11 -0.33
N ASP A 144 13.11 3.28 -0.41
CA ASP A 144 14.37 3.63 0.24
C ASP A 144 14.89 4.97 -0.27
N TYR A 145 15.33 5.83 0.66
CA TYR A 145 15.90 7.13 0.31
C TYR A 145 15.04 7.89 -0.72
N SER A 146 13.72 7.84 -0.55
CA SER A 146 12.79 8.39 -1.54
C SER A 146 13.11 9.84 -1.90
N ILE A 147 12.99 10.17 -3.19
CA ILE A 147 13.34 11.50 -3.75
C ILE A 147 12.50 12.61 -3.08
N ASP A 148 11.26 12.32 -2.68
CA ASP A 148 10.41 13.25 -1.95
C ASP A 148 10.79 13.43 -0.47
N GLY A 149 11.82 12.72 0.00
CA GLY A 149 12.32 12.80 1.37
C GLY A 149 11.41 12.12 2.41
N SER A 150 10.31 11.51 2.01
CA SER A 150 9.33 10.96 2.96
C SER A 150 9.87 9.83 3.83
N THR A 151 10.85 9.06 3.34
CA THR A 151 11.44 7.94 4.08
C THR A 151 12.77 8.29 4.76
N GLY A 152 13.57 9.18 4.20
CA GLY A 152 14.82 9.68 4.76
C GLY A 152 15.95 8.65 4.92
N GLY A 153 15.76 7.42 4.44
CA GLY A 153 16.70 6.30 4.57
C GLY A 153 16.07 4.99 4.17
N PRO A 154 16.71 3.83 4.48
CA PRO A 154 16.13 2.52 4.21
C PRO A 154 14.86 2.31 5.03
N LEU A 155 13.92 1.58 4.45
CA LEU A 155 12.69 1.21 5.14
C LEU A 155 12.97 0.27 6.33
N ARG A 156 12.02 0.27 7.27
CA ARG A 156 12.00 -0.68 8.38
C ARG A 156 10.67 -1.44 8.37
N PHE A 157 10.70 -2.70 8.73
CA PHE A 157 9.53 -3.57 8.76
C PHE A 157 9.35 -4.19 10.14
N PHE A 158 8.11 -4.21 10.61
CA PHE A 158 7.74 -4.68 11.94
C PHE A 158 6.56 -5.64 11.87
N ASP A 159 6.46 -6.52 12.85
CA ASP A 159 5.24 -7.28 13.11
C ASP A 159 4.24 -6.48 13.98
N ASN A 160 3.09 -7.08 14.29
CA ASN A 160 2.08 -6.48 15.16
C ASN A 160 2.56 -6.20 16.60
N ASN A 161 3.63 -6.84 17.04
CA ASN A 161 4.24 -6.65 18.36
C ASN A 161 5.36 -5.61 18.33
N LYS A 162 5.54 -4.92 17.21
CA LYS A 162 6.63 -3.98 16.94
C LYS A 162 8.03 -4.62 17.00
N ILE A 163 8.13 -5.91 16.72
CA ILE A 163 9.41 -6.60 16.55
C ILE A 163 9.94 -6.27 15.16
N ASP A 164 11.15 -5.70 15.09
CA ASP A 164 11.83 -5.42 13.83
C ASP A 164 12.16 -6.74 13.11
N LEU A 165 11.72 -6.87 11.87
CA LEU A 165 11.87 -8.08 11.08
C LEU A 165 13.25 -8.17 10.41
N GLY A 166 14.11 -7.15 10.53
CA GLY A 166 15.45 -7.10 9.97
C GLY A 166 15.50 -7.26 8.44
N LYS A 167 14.49 -6.76 7.73
CA LYS A 167 14.31 -6.91 6.27
C LYS A 167 14.65 -5.63 5.55
#